data_31f1e69da3f1f925c03a1a05a0395779
#
_entry.id   31f1e69da3f1f925c03a1a05a0395779
#
_cell.length_a   1.000
_cell.length_b   1.000
_cell.length_c   1.000
_cell.angle_alpha   90.00
_cell.angle_beta   90.00
_cell.angle_gamma   90.00
#
_symmetry.space_group_name_H-M   'P 1'
#
loop_
_entity.id
_entity.type
_entity.pdbx_description
1 polymer ?
#
loop_
_entity_poly.entity_id
_entity_poly.type
_entity_poly.pdbx_seq_one_letter_code
_entity_poly.pdbx_strand_id
1 'polypeptide(L)'
;MGLFLSMRLFLCIIFGILTFSCNSPKDSGNKANKTGVYPVFVQDLMQQIERFPDSTALRVQLIDTMDSLHLTKEALQQIDSLIAKDPGNYGNWFRKGELAIHNTDTALAIKCFSSAAAIYSSPDVLLTLANLYAAQKNKLSLELCDKVTAQKPDRTYIAHSYYISGLYFENIGNTATAIEKFNACIQQNYYYLDAYLEVGWIYFDQQKYTAAKEIFETATAVKPTDARAHYWTAKCLEKLKQSDKAINAYQLALNLDNSLSEASEAISRINATKK
;
A
#
# COMPACT_ATOMS: atom_id res chain seq x y z
N MET A 1 7.77 0.37 28.80
CA MET A 1 8.60 0.74 27.64
C MET A 1 8.40 -0.36 26.61
N GLY A 2 7.39 -0.27 25.76
CA GLY A 2 7.03 -1.31 24.80
C GLY A 2 5.56 -1.23 24.40
N LEU A 3 5.13 -0.23 23.62
CA LEU A 3 3.78 -0.21 23.02
C LEU A 3 3.65 0.73 21.80
N PHE A 4 4.74 1.09 21.13
CA PHE A 4 4.69 2.06 20.00
C PHE A 4 5.13 1.50 18.65
N LEU A 5 5.37 0.19 18.53
CA LEU A 5 5.92 -0.40 17.28
C LEU A 5 4.86 -0.93 16.32
N SER A 6 3.56 -0.95 16.68
CA SER A 6 2.51 -1.58 15.87
C SER A 6 1.63 -0.61 15.06
N MET A 7 1.87 0.71 15.15
CA MET A 7 0.96 1.71 14.57
C MET A 7 1.37 2.25 13.20
N ARG A 8 2.54 1.84 12.68
CA ARG A 8 3.03 2.33 11.36
C ARG A 8 2.48 1.57 10.15
N LEU A 9 1.99 0.35 10.34
CA LEU A 9 1.47 -0.50 9.26
C LEU A 9 0.03 -0.18 8.83
N PHE A 10 -0.67 0.74 9.51
CA PHE A 10 -2.13 0.97 9.33
C PHE A 10 -2.50 2.29 8.66
N LEU A 11 -1.55 3.13 8.23
CA LEU A 11 -1.87 4.50 7.77
C LEU A 11 -2.07 4.65 6.26
N CYS A 12 -2.23 3.59 5.50
CA CYS A 12 -2.46 3.70 4.05
C CYS A 12 -3.89 3.42 3.59
N ILE A 13 -4.84 3.06 4.46
CA ILE A 13 -6.24 2.86 4.03
C ILE A 13 -7.20 3.31 5.13
N ILE A 14 -7.51 4.61 5.20
CA ILE A 14 -8.80 5.08 5.74
C ILE A 14 -9.37 6.08 4.75
N PHE A 15 -10.14 5.59 3.81
CA PHE A 15 -11.06 6.39 3.01
C PHE A 15 -12.36 6.58 3.82
N GLY A 16 -12.73 7.85 4.00
CA GLY A 16 -13.84 8.26 4.84
C GLY A 16 -15.19 7.69 4.39
N ILE A 17 -15.94 7.17 5.35
CA ILE A 17 -17.35 6.82 5.19
C ILE A 17 -18.18 8.11 5.34
N LEU A 18 -18.62 8.66 4.22
CA LEU A 18 -19.71 9.65 4.19
C LEU A 18 -21.03 8.90 4.27
N THR A 19 -21.72 9.00 5.40
CA THR A 19 -23.10 8.54 5.58
C THR A 19 -24.04 9.49 4.87
N PHE A 20 -24.49 9.12 3.67
CA PHE A 20 -25.68 9.74 3.07
C PHE A 20 -26.92 8.96 3.52
N SER A 21 -27.70 9.59 4.39
CA SER A 21 -29.06 9.17 4.68
C SER A 21 -29.96 9.62 3.52
N CYS A 22 -30.45 8.68 2.71
CA CYS A 22 -31.53 8.93 1.78
C CYS A 22 -32.70 8.03 2.10
N ASN A 23 -33.83 8.67 2.41
CA ASN A 23 -35.16 8.09 2.57
C ASN A 23 -35.58 7.38 1.27
N SER A 24 -35.92 6.10 1.35
CA SER A 24 -36.49 5.33 0.24
C SER A 24 -38.01 5.39 0.26
N PRO A 25 -38.68 5.56 -0.90
CA PRO A 25 -40.14 5.32 -1.00
C PRO A 25 -40.38 3.81 -0.97
N LYS A 26 -41.47 3.44 -0.29
CA LYS A 26 -42.02 2.07 -0.26
C LYS A 26 -42.50 1.71 -1.67
N ASP A 27 -41.98 0.60 -2.18
CA ASP A 27 -42.56 -0.04 -3.35
C ASP A 27 -42.96 -1.49 -3.06
N SER A 28 -44.07 -1.85 -3.70
CA SER A 28 -44.89 -3.01 -3.46
C SER A 28 -44.35 -4.27 -4.07
N GLY A 29 -44.41 -5.35 -3.32
CA GLY A 29 -44.46 -6.76 -3.66
C GLY A 29 -43.97 -7.25 -5.01
N ASN A 30 -42.85 -8.00 -5.01
CA ASN A 30 -42.69 -9.09 -5.94
C ASN A 30 -41.83 -10.21 -5.34
N LYS A 31 -42.13 -11.44 -5.76
CA LYS A 31 -41.63 -12.72 -5.21
C LYS A 31 -40.10 -12.77 -5.09
N ALA A 32 -39.62 -13.16 -3.92
CA ALA A 32 -38.23 -13.36 -3.60
C ALA A 32 -37.58 -14.45 -4.51
N ASN A 33 -36.93 -14.00 -5.57
CA ASN A 33 -35.87 -14.74 -6.22
C ASN A 33 -34.56 -14.41 -5.44
N LYS A 34 -33.77 -15.41 -5.11
CA LYS A 34 -32.49 -15.27 -4.42
C LYS A 34 -31.43 -14.41 -5.16
N THR A 35 -31.79 -13.74 -6.23
CA THR A 35 -30.97 -12.85 -7.09
C THR A 35 -30.99 -11.38 -6.66
N GLY A 36 -31.73 -11.01 -5.61
CA GLY A 36 -31.90 -9.59 -5.22
C GLY A 36 -30.75 -8.99 -4.38
N VAL A 37 -29.62 -9.69 -4.23
CA VAL A 37 -28.52 -9.26 -3.34
C VAL A 37 -27.47 -8.41 -4.08
N TYR A 38 -27.39 -8.51 -5.40
CA TYR A 38 -26.34 -7.81 -6.18
C TYR A 38 -26.92 -6.68 -7.04
N PRO A 39 -26.11 -5.62 -7.33
CA PRO A 39 -26.46 -4.59 -8.31
C PRO A 39 -26.82 -5.18 -9.67
N VAL A 40 -27.70 -4.50 -10.44
CA VAL A 40 -28.23 -4.99 -11.73
C VAL A 40 -27.09 -5.40 -12.69
N PHE A 41 -26.04 -4.58 -12.79
CA PHE A 41 -24.93 -4.88 -13.70
C PHE A 41 -24.13 -6.14 -13.30
N VAL A 42 -24.06 -6.50 -12.01
CA VAL A 42 -23.47 -7.78 -11.56
C VAL A 42 -24.38 -8.93 -11.97
N GLN A 43 -25.69 -8.77 -11.82
CA GLN A 43 -26.67 -9.78 -12.24
C GLN A 43 -26.60 -10.02 -13.76
N ASP A 44 -26.46 -8.95 -14.55
CA ASP A 44 -26.31 -9.03 -16.01
C ASP A 44 -25.03 -9.78 -16.40
N LEU A 45 -23.91 -9.52 -15.74
CA LEU A 45 -22.66 -10.27 -15.97
C LEU A 45 -22.80 -11.76 -15.60
N MET A 46 -23.45 -12.07 -14.49
CA MET A 46 -23.73 -13.45 -14.10
C MET A 46 -24.60 -14.15 -15.15
N GLN A 47 -25.65 -13.49 -15.65
CA GLN A 47 -26.51 -14.04 -16.69
C GLN A 47 -25.75 -14.24 -18.02
N GLN A 48 -24.84 -13.31 -18.37
CA GLN A 48 -23.99 -13.48 -19.55
C GLN A 48 -23.05 -14.67 -19.41
N ILE A 49 -22.48 -14.90 -18.21
CA ILE A 49 -21.65 -16.08 -17.91
C ILE A 49 -22.46 -17.38 -18.01
N GLU A 50 -23.73 -17.40 -17.62
CA GLU A 50 -24.60 -18.55 -17.82
C GLU A 50 -24.80 -18.87 -19.30
N ARG A 51 -24.90 -17.85 -20.17
CA ARG A 51 -25.03 -18.01 -21.63
C ARG A 51 -23.71 -18.39 -22.29
N PHE A 52 -22.58 -17.91 -21.75
CA PHE A 52 -21.24 -18.11 -22.27
C PHE A 52 -20.30 -18.62 -21.19
N PRO A 53 -20.48 -19.85 -20.68
CA PRO A 53 -19.77 -20.38 -19.50
C PRO A 53 -18.25 -20.50 -19.69
N ASP A 54 -17.79 -20.56 -20.94
CA ASP A 54 -16.38 -20.64 -21.28
C ASP A 54 -15.70 -19.28 -21.46
N SER A 55 -16.45 -18.20 -21.40
CA SER A 55 -15.90 -16.85 -21.54
C SER A 55 -15.07 -16.47 -20.32
N THR A 56 -13.74 -16.59 -20.44
CA THR A 56 -12.80 -16.11 -19.43
C THR A 56 -12.92 -14.59 -19.23
N ALA A 57 -13.12 -13.84 -20.31
CA ALA A 57 -13.22 -12.38 -20.25
C ALA A 57 -14.41 -11.90 -19.39
N LEU A 58 -15.59 -12.49 -19.56
CA LEU A 58 -16.77 -12.15 -18.74
C LEU A 58 -16.55 -12.49 -17.28
N ARG A 59 -15.89 -13.62 -16.99
CA ARG A 59 -15.61 -14.02 -15.62
C ARG A 59 -14.58 -13.12 -14.95
N VAL A 60 -13.54 -12.71 -15.69
CA VAL A 60 -12.56 -11.70 -15.22
C VAL A 60 -13.28 -10.37 -14.92
N GLN A 61 -14.13 -9.90 -15.81
CA GLN A 61 -14.90 -8.67 -15.59
C GLN A 61 -15.81 -8.77 -14.36
N LEU A 62 -16.42 -9.94 -14.12
CA LEU A 62 -17.23 -10.17 -12.91
C LEU A 62 -16.37 -10.11 -11.65
N ILE A 63 -15.17 -10.72 -11.67
CA ILE A 63 -14.23 -10.71 -10.56
C ILE A 63 -13.83 -9.26 -10.23
N ASP A 64 -13.41 -8.46 -11.22
CA ASP A 64 -13.00 -7.07 -11.03
C ASP A 64 -14.16 -6.22 -10.48
N THR A 65 -15.36 -6.47 -10.98
CA THR A 65 -16.57 -5.80 -10.51
C THR A 65 -16.90 -6.16 -9.07
N MET A 66 -16.82 -7.43 -8.71
CA MET A 66 -17.07 -7.90 -7.34
C MET A 66 -15.99 -7.37 -6.37
N ASP A 67 -14.72 -7.32 -6.77
CA ASP A 67 -13.65 -6.74 -5.96
C ASP A 67 -13.88 -5.25 -5.69
N SER A 68 -14.24 -4.48 -6.71
CA SER A 68 -14.56 -3.05 -6.57
C SER A 68 -15.76 -2.77 -5.64
N LEU A 69 -16.67 -3.73 -5.50
CA LEU A 69 -17.81 -3.69 -4.60
C LEU A 69 -17.51 -4.30 -3.21
N HIS A 70 -16.27 -4.67 -2.94
CA HIS A 70 -15.86 -5.38 -1.71
C HIS A 70 -16.58 -6.73 -1.49
N LEU A 71 -17.04 -7.37 -2.57
CA LEU A 71 -17.61 -8.72 -2.58
C LEU A 71 -16.50 -9.77 -2.75
N THR A 72 -15.50 -9.71 -1.88
CA THR A 72 -14.24 -10.46 -2.04
C THR A 72 -14.44 -11.97 -2.00
N LYS A 73 -15.38 -12.46 -1.17
CA LYS A 73 -15.68 -13.88 -1.08
C LYS A 73 -16.21 -14.42 -2.40
N GLU A 74 -17.10 -13.70 -3.04
CA GLU A 74 -17.70 -14.02 -4.34
C GLU A 74 -16.65 -13.92 -5.45
N ALA A 75 -15.82 -12.88 -5.43
CA ALA A 75 -14.70 -12.75 -6.36
C ALA A 75 -13.74 -13.93 -6.26
N LEU A 76 -13.39 -14.37 -5.04
CA LEU A 76 -12.55 -15.55 -4.81
C LEU A 76 -13.17 -16.84 -5.36
N GLN A 77 -14.50 -17.03 -5.28
CA GLN A 77 -15.17 -18.18 -5.88
C GLN A 77 -15.07 -18.17 -7.41
N GLN A 78 -15.18 -16.98 -8.03
CA GLN A 78 -15.08 -16.87 -9.49
C GLN A 78 -13.65 -17.12 -9.97
N ILE A 79 -12.63 -16.61 -9.29
CA ILE A 79 -11.22 -16.85 -9.67
C ILE A 79 -10.84 -18.32 -9.46
N ASP A 80 -11.38 -19.00 -8.44
CA ASP A 80 -11.19 -20.43 -8.22
C ASP A 80 -11.71 -21.28 -9.40
N SER A 81 -12.81 -20.85 -10.00
CA SER A 81 -13.36 -21.50 -11.19
C SER A 81 -12.42 -21.37 -12.40
N LEU A 82 -11.73 -20.22 -12.55
CA LEU A 82 -10.72 -20.02 -13.60
C LEU A 82 -9.47 -20.86 -13.36
N ILE A 83 -8.99 -20.92 -12.11
CA ILE A 83 -7.83 -21.74 -11.72
C ILE A 83 -8.12 -23.24 -11.92
N ALA A 84 -9.35 -23.68 -11.61
CA ALA A 84 -9.74 -25.08 -11.82
C ALA A 84 -9.73 -25.49 -13.31
N LYS A 85 -10.09 -24.53 -14.22
CA LYS A 85 -10.04 -24.76 -15.68
C LYS A 85 -8.59 -24.76 -16.22
N ASP A 86 -7.76 -23.85 -15.73
CA ASP A 86 -6.37 -23.69 -16.14
C ASP A 86 -5.47 -23.41 -14.94
N PRO A 87 -4.99 -24.47 -14.25
CA PRO A 87 -4.08 -24.32 -13.11
C PRO A 87 -2.70 -23.76 -13.47
N GLY A 88 -2.32 -23.83 -14.76
CA GLY A 88 -1.07 -23.30 -15.29
C GLY A 88 -1.11 -21.82 -15.62
N ASN A 89 -2.24 -21.14 -15.46
CA ASN A 89 -2.36 -19.73 -15.76
C ASN A 89 -1.79 -18.85 -14.65
N TYR A 90 -0.63 -18.25 -14.90
CA TYR A 90 0.02 -17.29 -14.01
C TYR A 90 -0.93 -16.17 -13.55
N GLY A 91 -1.65 -15.56 -14.50
CA GLY A 91 -2.50 -14.38 -14.24
C GLY A 91 -3.62 -14.69 -13.26
N ASN A 92 -4.20 -15.88 -13.30
CA ASN A 92 -5.26 -16.27 -12.37
C ASN A 92 -4.74 -16.41 -10.93
N TRP A 93 -3.56 -17.00 -10.74
CA TRP A 93 -2.94 -17.08 -9.42
C TRP A 93 -2.51 -15.72 -8.89
N PHE A 94 -1.95 -14.87 -9.77
CA PHE A 94 -1.55 -13.53 -9.40
C PHE A 94 -2.76 -12.70 -8.94
N ARG A 95 -3.83 -12.67 -9.74
CA ARG A 95 -5.09 -11.99 -9.39
C ARG A 95 -5.71 -12.51 -8.10
N LYS A 96 -5.69 -13.83 -7.87
CA LYS A 96 -6.17 -14.38 -6.60
C LYS A 96 -5.34 -13.89 -5.41
N GLY A 97 -4.04 -13.73 -5.59
CA GLY A 97 -3.15 -13.14 -4.60
C GLY A 97 -3.50 -11.68 -4.29
N GLU A 98 -3.80 -10.88 -5.30
CA GLU A 98 -4.26 -9.49 -5.14
C GLU A 98 -5.58 -9.42 -4.36
N LEU A 99 -6.57 -10.24 -4.72
CA LEU A 99 -7.83 -10.36 -3.97
C LEU A 99 -7.60 -10.74 -2.50
N ALA A 100 -6.64 -11.62 -2.24
CA ALA A 100 -6.29 -12.02 -0.87
C ALA A 100 -5.66 -10.85 -0.09
N ILE A 101 -4.82 -10.01 -0.74
CA ILE A 101 -4.30 -8.77 -0.13
C ILE A 101 -5.44 -7.81 0.22
N HIS A 102 -6.37 -7.56 -0.71
CA HIS A 102 -7.53 -6.68 -0.47
C HIS A 102 -8.39 -7.19 0.69
N ASN A 103 -8.47 -8.50 0.87
CA ASN A 103 -9.14 -9.14 2.00
C ASN A 103 -8.28 -9.28 3.27
N THR A 104 -7.08 -8.70 3.29
CA THR A 104 -6.13 -8.81 4.40
C THR A 104 -5.70 -10.24 4.76
N ASP A 105 -5.92 -11.21 3.86
CA ASP A 105 -5.50 -12.62 4.02
C ASP A 105 -4.08 -12.81 3.46
N THR A 106 -3.10 -12.41 4.26
CA THR A 106 -1.68 -12.52 3.90
C THR A 106 -1.24 -13.95 3.64
N ALA A 107 -1.80 -14.94 4.34
CA ALA A 107 -1.42 -16.34 4.16
C ALA A 107 -1.88 -16.86 2.80
N LEU A 108 -3.12 -16.55 2.40
CA LEU A 108 -3.64 -16.90 1.08
C LEU A 108 -2.88 -16.14 -0.01
N ALA A 109 -2.57 -14.84 0.19
CA ALA A 109 -1.79 -14.04 -0.75
C ALA A 109 -0.43 -14.67 -1.03
N ILE A 110 0.34 -15.03 0.00
CA ILE A 110 1.65 -15.70 -0.14
C ILE A 110 1.49 -17.02 -0.91
N LYS A 111 0.49 -17.85 -0.59
CA LYS A 111 0.23 -19.09 -1.30
C LYS A 111 -0.02 -18.86 -2.79
N CYS A 112 -0.87 -17.90 -3.12
CA CYS A 112 -1.25 -17.61 -4.51
C CYS A 112 -0.07 -17.02 -5.31
N PHE A 113 0.65 -16.05 -4.77
CA PHE A 113 1.83 -15.51 -5.44
C PHE A 113 2.97 -16.53 -5.55
N SER A 114 3.10 -17.47 -4.58
CA SER A 114 4.06 -18.57 -4.70
C SER A 114 3.68 -19.52 -5.85
N SER A 115 2.38 -19.81 -6.04
CA SER A 115 1.90 -20.58 -7.19
C SER A 115 2.15 -19.84 -8.50
N ALA A 116 1.89 -18.54 -8.55
CA ALA A 116 2.21 -17.72 -9.72
C ALA A 116 3.72 -17.73 -10.04
N ALA A 117 4.57 -17.53 -9.01
CA ALA A 117 6.03 -17.53 -9.15
C ALA A 117 6.60 -18.89 -9.61
N ALA A 118 5.93 -20.01 -9.27
CA ALA A 118 6.31 -21.33 -9.74
C ALA A 118 6.02 -21.52 -11.23
N ILE A 119 4.98 -20.87 -11.77
CA ILE A 119 4.65 -20.87 -13.20
C ILE A 119 5.57 -19.91 -13.96
N TYR A 120 5.69 -18.67 -13.47
CA TYR A 120 6.54 -17.65 -14.08
C TYR A 120 7.12 -16.73 -13.02
N SER A 121 8.44 -16.76 -12.82
CA SER A 121 9.16 -15.96 -11.83
C SER A 121 9.42 -14.52 -12.34
N SER A 122 8.34 -13.74 -12.63
CA SER A 122 8.49 -12.34 -13.01
C SER A 122 9.04 -11.49 -11.85
N PRO A 123 9.74 -10.38 -12.13
CA PRO A 123 10.17 -9.44 -11.08
C PRO A 123 9.00 -8.98 -10.20
N ASP A 124 7.82 -8.73 -10.77
CA ASP A 124 6.64 -8.24 -10.04
C ASP A 124 6.19 -9.22 -8.96
N VAL A 125 6.00 -10.50 -9.32
CA VAL A 125 5.54 -11.50 -8.34
C VAL A 125 6.59 -11.78 -7.28
N LEU A 126 7.88 -11.76 -7.65
CA LEU A 126 8.97 -11.97 -6.71
C LEU A 126 9.06 -10.82 -5.70
N LEU A 127 8.92 -9.55 -6.15
CA LEU A 127 8.94 -8.39 -5.26
C LEU A 127 7.69 -8.31 -4.40
N THR A 128 6.52 -8.69 -4.92
CA THR A 128 5.30 -8.79 -4.11
C THR A 128 5.47 -9.79 -2.98
N LEU A 129 5.98 -10.98 -3.28
CA LEU A 129 6.32 -11.99 -2.25
C LEU A 129 7.39 -11.49 -1.28
N ALA A 130 8.44 -10.85 -1.79
CA ALA A 130 9.51 -10.32 -0.97
C ALA A 130 8.97 -9.29 0.04
N ASN A 131 8.06 -8.41 -0.39
CA ASN A 131 7.45 -7.42 0.49
C ASN A 131 6.59 -8.08 1.59
N LEU A 132 5.78 -9.09 1.23
CA LEU A 132 4.98 -9.84 2.20
C LEU A 132 5.87 -10.55 3.24
N TYR A 133 6.98 -11.14 2.80
CA TYR A 133 7.94 -11.78 3.71
C TYR A 133 8.72 -10.77 4.53
N ALA A 134 9.04 -9.58 4.00
CA ALA A 134 9.68 -8.50 4.76
C ALA A 134 8.81 -8.07 5.94
N ALA A 135 7.50 -7.89 5.71
CA ALA A 135 6.54 -7.58 6.76
C ALA A 135 6.47 -8.66 7.86
N GLN A 136 6.67 -9.93 7.49
CA GLN A 136 6.74 -11.06 8.41
C GLN A 136 8.13 -11.27 9.05
N LYS A 137 9.10 -10.40 8.78
CA LYS A 137 10.51 -10.53 9.22
C LYS A 137 11.16 -11.82 8.72
N ASN A 138 10.68 -12.36 7.61
CA ASN A 138 11.17 -13.60 7.04
C ASN A 138 12.31 -13.32 6.04
N LYS A 139 13.46 -13.95 6.26
CA LYS A 139 14.66 -13.77 5.43
C LYS A 139 14.47 -14.15 3.95
N LEU A 140 13.46 -14.94 3.61
CA LEU A 140 13.10 -15.22 2.21
C LEU A 140 12.88 -13.94 1.40
N SER A 141 12.51 -12.83 2.06
CA SER A 141 12.44 -11.51 1.43
C SER A 141 13.72 -11.14 0.71
N LEU A 142 14.87 -11.29 1.36
CA LEU A 142 16.18 -10.95 0.78
C LEU A 142 16.54 -11.88 -0.38
N GLU A 143 16.29 -13.17 -0.25
CA GLU A 143 16.57 -14.17 -1.29
C GLU A 143 15.76 -13.89 -2.57
N LEU A 144 14.51 -13.44 -2.41
CA LEU A 144 13.66 -13.04 -3.55
C LEU A 144 14.16 -11.74 -4.19
N CYS A 145 14.57 -10.74 -3.39
CA CYS A 145 15.19 -9.52 -3.91
C CYS A 145 16.49 -9.81 -4.69
N ASP A 146 17.33 -10.70 -4.17
CA ASP A 146 18.56 -11.14 -4.85
C ASP A 146 18.22 -11.87 -6.16
N LYS A 147 17.18 -12.71 -6.16
CA LYS A 147 16.71 -13.39 -7.39
C LYS A 147 16.22 -12.40 -8.43
N VAL A 148 15.56 -11.32 -8.06
CA VAL A 148 15.16 -10.26 -8.99
C VAL A 148 16.37 -9.55 -9.55
N THR A 149 17.31 -9.11 -8.72
CA THR A 149 18.52 -8.39 -9.18
C THR A 149 19.40 -9.25 -10.09
N ALA A 150 19.45 -10.56 -9.84
CA ALA A 150 20.19 -11.52 -10.69
C ALA A 150 19.61 -11.64 -12.11
N GLN A 151 18.33 -11.35 -12.31
CA GLN A 151 17.70 -11.31 -13.65
C GLN A 151 18.15 -10.09 -14.48
N LYS A 152 18.91 -9.14 -13.86
CA LYS A 152 19.35 -7.89 -14.47
C LYS A 152 18.18 -7.09 -15.09
N PRO A 153 17.11 -6.83 -14.33
CA PRO A 153 15.97 -6.06 -14.81
C PRO A 153 16.36 -4.59 -14.97
N ASP A 154 15.41 -3.74 -15.35
CA ASP A 154 15.63 -2.30 -15.32
C ASP A 154 15.89 -1.77 -13.90
N ARG A 155 16.36 -0.50 -13.82
CA ARG A 155 16.73 0.12 -12.55
C ARG A 155 15.56 0.26 -11.57
N THR A 156 14.33 0.29 -12.05
CA THR A 156 13.13 0.44 -11.22
C THR A 156 12.95 -0.79 -10.33
N TYR A 157 13.08 -1.99 -10.91
CA TYR A 157 13.02 -3.23 -10.15
C TYR A 157 14.20 -3.40 -9.18
N ILE A 158 15.40 -2.96 -9.59
CA ILE A 158 16.57 -2.98 -8.72
C ILE A 158 16.37 -2.05 -7.53
N ALA A 159 15.88 -0.82 -7.78
CA ALA A 159 15.55 0.14 -6.72
C ALA A 159 14.52 -0.44 -5.75
N HIS A 160 13.46 -1.05 -6.29
CA HIS A 160 12.40 -1.64 -5.48
C HIS A 160 12.91 -2.84 -4.63
N SER A 161 13.83 -3.65 -5.19
CA SER A 161 14.50 -4.73 -4.44
C SER A 161 15.28 -4.19 -3.24
N TYR A 162 16.02 -3.09 -3.42
CA TYR A 162 16.72 -2.42 -2.32
C TYR A 162 15.76 -1.82 -1.29
N TYR A 163 14.67 -1.21 -1.74
CA TYR A 163 13.66 -0.68 -0.85
C TYR A 163 13.05 -1.75 0.05
N ILE A 164 12.60 -2.88 -0.53
CA ILE A 164 12.06 -4.03 0.23
C ILE A 164 13.12 -4.61 1.18
N SER A 165 14.37 -4.71 0.74
CA SER A 165 15.46 -5.15 1.62
C SER A 165 15.64 -4.19 2.80
N GLY A 166 15.51 -2.87 2.58
CA GLY A 166 15.50 -1.85 3.62
C GLY A 166 14.37 -2.09 4.63
N LEU A 167 13.14 -2.31 4.15
CA LEU A 167 11.98 -2.62 5.00
C LEU A 167 12.20 -3.88 5.85
N TYR A 168 12.80 -4.92 5.27
CA TYR A 168 13.13 -6.13 6.04
C TYR A 168 14.08 -5.82 7.19
N PHE A 169 15.19 -5.09 6.93
CA PHE A 169 16.17 -4.75 7.95
C PHE A 169 15.60 -3.82 9.01
N GLU A 170 14.75 -2.88 8.64
CA GLU A 170 14.02 -2.02 9.58
C GLU A 170 13.10 -2.85 10.49
N ASN A 171 12.32 -3.76 9.90
CA ASN A 171 11.39 -4.61 10.63
C ASN A 171 12.08 -5.52 11.66
N ILE A 172 13.30 -5.96 11.40
CA ILE A 172 14.10 -6.73 12.39
C ILE A 172 14.92 -5.84 13.35
N GLY A 173 14.80 -4.50 13.22
CA GLY A 173 15.47 -3.53 14.10
C GLY A 173 16.90 -3.19 13.70
N ASN A 174 17.40 -3.67 12.56
CA ASN A 174 18.74 -3.32 12.06
C ASN A 174 18.67 -2.04 11.22
N THR A 175 18.48 -0.91 11.89
CA THR A 175 18.28 0.41 11.25
C THR A 175 19.51 0.89 10.47
N ALA A 176 20.73 0.48 10.85
CA ALA A 176 21.93 0.85 10.10
C ALA A 176 21.92 0.25 8.69
N THR A 177 21.71 -1.07 8.59
CA THR A 177 21.61 -1.75 7.29
C THR A 177 20.36 -1.30 6.51
N ALA A 178 19.25 -0.99 7.20
CA ALA A 178 18.06 -0.44 6.54
C ALA A 178 18.39 0.86 5.80
N ILE A 179 19.07 1.82 6.46
CA ILE A 179 19.51 3.08 5.84
C ILE A 179 20.43 2.81 4.63
N GLU A 180 21.37 1.87 4.74
CA GLU A 180 22.24 1.50 3.60
C GLU A 180 21.41 1.03 2.39
N LYS A 181 20.40 0.18 2.63
CA LYS A 181 19.53 -0.34 1.56
C LYS A 181 18.64 0.75 0.97
N PHE A 182 18.05 1.61 1.78
CA PHE A 182 17.26 2.73 1.28
C PHE A 182 18.11 3.72 0.48
N ASN A 183 19.35 3.99 0.90
CA ASN A 183 20.28 4.80 0.12
C ASN A 183 20.67 4.12 -1.20
N ALA A 184 20.85 2.80 -1.22
CA ALA A 184 21.06 2.07 -2.47
C ALA A 184 19.85 2.15 -3.40
N CYS A 185 18.63 2.12 -2.87
CA CYS A 185 17.41 2.37 -3.63
C CYS A 185 17.43 3.77 -4.28
N ILE A 186 17.75 4.81 -3.51
CA ILE A 186 17.86 6.20 -3.98
C ILE A 186 18.92 6.34 -5.07
N GLN A 187 20.06 5.66 -4.96
CA GLN A 187 21.10 5.66 -5.99
C GLN A 187 20.63 5.03 -7.31
N GLN A 188 19.77 4.02 -7.26
CA GLN A 188 19.18 3.42 -8.46
C GLN A 188 18.06 4.27 -9.06
N ASN A 189 17.23 4.88 -8.20
CA ASN A 189 16.13 5.74 -8.60
C ASN A 189 16.03 6.95 -7.66
N TYR A 190 16.59 8.08 -8.10
CA TYR A 190 16.57 9.34 -7.33
C TYR A 190 15.15 9.80 -6.97
N TYR A 191 14.14 9.45 -7.79
CA TYR A 191 12.74 9.84 -7.56
C TYR A 191 11.97 8.87 -6.65
N TYR A 192 12.64 7.90 -6.02
CA TYR A 192 11.98 6.95 -5.13
C TYR A 192 11.70 7.58 -3.76
N LEU A 193 10.63 8.37 -3.71
CA LEU A 193 10.27 9.20 -2.57
C LEU A 193 10.20 8.43 -1.25
N ASP A 194 9.55 7.24 -1.26
CA ASP A 194 9.32 6.49 -0.03
C ASP A 194 10.64 6.07 0.64
N ALA A 195 11.72 5.85 -0.13
CA ALA A 195 13.03 5.55 0.45
C ALA A 195 13.61 6.74 1.26
N TYR A 196 13.40 7.98 0.81
CA TYR A 196 13.77 9.16 1.60
C TYR A 196 12.93 9.26 2.87
N LEU A 197 11.62 9.00 2.77
CA LEU A 197 10.74 9.07 3.93
C LEU A 197 11.16 8.06 5.00
N GLU A 198 11.49 6.82 4.62
CA GLU A 198 11.95 5.80 5.56
C GLU A 198 13.27 6.22 6.25
N VAL A 199 14.26 6.70 5.49
CA VAL A 199 15.51 7.20 6.09
C VAL A 199 15.22 8.37 7.05
N GLY A 200 14.37 9.30 6.65
CA GLY A 200 13.96 10.44 7.48
C GLY A 200 13.30 9.98 8.78
N TRP A 201 12.39 9.00 8.71
CA TRP A 201 11.71 8.46 9.89
C TRP A 201 12.68 7.74 10.83
N ILE A 202 13.61 6.96 10.31
CA ILE A 202 14.64 6.30 11.13
C ILE A 202 15.45 7.35 11.89
N TYR A 203 15.90 8.42 11.22
CA TYR A 203 16.64 9.49 11.91
C TYR A 203 15.77 10.25 12.92
N PHE A 204 14.49 10.49 12.60
CA PHE A 204 13.56 11.14 13.53
C PHE A 204 13.37 10.33 14.81
N ASP A 205 13.19 9.01 14.69
CA ASP A 205 13.04 8.10 15.84
C ASP A 205 14.31 8.01 16.68
N GLN A 206 15.48 8.13 16.05
CA GLN A 206 16.76 8.26 16.73
C GLN A 206 16.99 9.65 17.36
N GLN A 207 15.98 10.56 17.29
CA GLN A 207 16.06 11.94 17.76
C GLN A 207 17.13 12.80 17.04
N LYS A 208 17.62 12.34 15.90
CA LYS A 208 18.55 13.07 15.03
C LYS A 208 17.80 14.05 14.14
N TYR A 209 17.09 15.00 14.77
CA TYR A 209 16.10 15.86 14.09
C TYR A 209 16.70 16.74 12.98
N THR A 210 17.98 17.15 13.11
CA THR A 210 18.66 17.89 12.04
C THR A 210 18.86 17.04 10.80
N ALA A 211 19.39 15.82 10.96
CA ALA A 211 19.56 14.88 9.84
C ALA A 211 18.23 14.45 9.22
N ALA A 212 17.21 14.17 10.05
CA ALA A 212 15.88 13.86 9.59
C ALA A 212 15.28 14.99 8.73
N LYS A 213 15.44 16.25 9.22
CA LYS A 213 14.99 17.45 8.49
C LYS A 213 15.64 17.55 7.11
N GLU A 214 16.94 17.38 7.01
CA GLU A 214 17.67 17.46 5.72
C GLU A 214 17.17 16.41 4.72
N ILE A 215 16.89 15.18 5.19
CA ILE A 215 16.34 14.12 4.34
C ILE A 215 14.92 14.46 3.91
N PHE A 216 14.05 14.94 4.80
CA PHE A 216 12.68 15.33 4.42
C PHE A 216 12.65 16.57 3.52
N GLU A 217 13.56 17.54 3.69
CA GLU A 217 13.74 18.67 2.77
C GLU A 217 14.17 18.18 1.38
N THR A 218 15.05 17.16 1.30
CA THR A 218 15.37 16.52 0.03
C THR A 218 14.13 15.83 -0.58
N ALA A 219 13.35 15.14 0.23
CA ALA A 219 12.09 14.53 -0.22
C ALA A 219 11.10 15.57 -0.78
N THR A 220 11.00 16.78 -0.16
CA THR A 220 10.17 17.87 -0.70
C THR A 220 10.71 18.41 -2.03
N ALA A 221 12.02 18.40 -2.24
CA ALA A 221 12.62 18.79 -3.52
C ALA A 221 12.38 17.74 -4.62
N VAL A 222 12.41 16.45 -4.25
CA VAL A 222 12.11 15.32 -5.17
C VAL A 222 10.65 15.33 -5.62
N LYS A 223 9.73 15.56 -4.68
CA LYS A 223 8.28 15.62 -4.96
C LYS A 223 7.62 16.75 -4.16
N PRO A 224 7.61 17.96 -4.69
CA PRO A 224 7.08 19.15 -3.98
C PRO A 224 5.59 19.05 -3.63
N THR A 225 4.84 18.17 -4.30
CA THR A 225 3.40 17.97 -4.09
C THR A 225 3.07 16.88 -3.06
N ASP A 226 4.07 16.27 -2.41
CA ASP A 226 3.81 15.25 -1.38
C ASP A 226 3.67 15.89 0.00
N ALA A 227 2.45 15.88 0.52
CA ALA A 227 2.13 16.48 1.81
C ALA A 227 2.91 15.85 2.98
N ARG A 228 3.24 14.54 2.89
CA ARG A 228 3.96 13.80 3.95
C ARG A 228 5.35 14.38 4.18
N ALA A 229 6.10 14.69 3.10
CA ALA A 229 7.45 15.26 3.19
C ALA A 229 7.44 16.62 3.89
N HIS A 230 6.50 17.51 3.54
CA HIS A 230 6.32 18.80 4.21
C HIS A 230 5.91 18.65 5.68
N TYR A 231 4.99 17.73 5.97
CA TYR A 231 4.53 17.45 7.33
C TYR A 231 5.69 16.99 8.23
N TRP A 232 6.52 16.05 7.75
CA TRP A 232 7.64 15.54 8.53
C TRP A 232 8.79 16.54 8.65
N THR A 233 9.00 17.39 7.63
CA THR A 233 9.89 18.56 7.75
C THR A 233 9.41 19.48 8.88
N ALA A 234 8.11 19.77 8.92
CA ALA A 234 7.52 20.59 9.98
C ALA A 234 7.72 19.97 11.38
N LYS A 235 7.50 18.67 11.52
CA LYS A 235 7.74 17.95 12.79
C LYS A 235 9.19 18.05 13.25
N CYS A 236 10.15 17.94 12.33
CA CYS A 236 11.56 18.13 12.66
C CYS A 236 11.84 19.56 13.12
N LEU A 237 11.32 20.57 12.41
CA LEU A 237 11.46 21.97 12.76
C LEU A 237 10.86 22.29 14.15
N GLU A 238 9.71 21.72 14.47
CA GLU A 238 9.09 21.83 15.80
C GLU A 238 10.01 21.25 16.90
N LYS A 239 10.57 20.04 16.68
CA LYS A 239 11.53 19.43 17.61
C LYS A 239 12.81 20.24 17.77
N LEU A 240 13.22 20.94 16.73
CA LEU A 240 14.36 21.89 16.73
C LEU A 240 13.99 23.27 17.27
N LYS A 241 12.78 23.48 17.79
CA LYS A 241 12.26 24.75 18.32
C LYS A 241 12.25 25.90 17.32
N GLN A 242 12.18 25.61 16.01
CA GLN A 242 12.08 26.58 14.94
C GLN A 242 10.59 26.82 14.59
N SER A 243 9.84 27.36 15.56
CA SER A 243 8.38 27.44 15.55
C SER A 243 7.80 28.10 14.30
N ASP A 244 8.37 29.23 13.83
CA ASP A 244 7.83 29.95 12.66
C ASP A 244 7.99 29.13 11.39
N LYS A 245 9.14 28.49 11.21
CA LYS A 245 9.38 27.61 10.07
C LYS A 245 8.50 26.36 10.13
N ALA A 246 8.27 25.81 11.33
CA ALA A 246 7.40 24.66 11.51
C ALA A 246 5.97 24.98 11.10
N ILE A 247 5.42 26.14 11.52
CA ILE A 247 4.08 26.59 11.13
C ILE A 247 3.98 26.69 9.60
N ASN A 248 4.94 27.31 8.94
CA ASN A 248 4.94 27.45 7.49
C ASN A 248 4.96 26.09 6.77
N ALA A 249 5.78 25.15 7.24
CA ALA A 249 5.86 23.82 6.65
C ALA A 249 4.59 22.99 6.90
N TYR A 250 3.96 23.09 8.09
CA TYR A 250 2.64 22.47 8.34
C TYR A 250 1.56 23.07 7.45
N GLN A 251 1.59 24.40 7.21
CA GLN A 251 0.63 25.07 6.32
C GLN A 251 0.78 24.59 4.88
N LEU A 252 2.01 24.37 4.40
CA LEU A 252 2.26 23.78 3.08
C LEU A 252 1.70 22.37 3.00
N ALA A 253 1.92 21.53 4.03
CA ALA A 253 1.35 20.20 4.08
C ALA A 253 -0.19 20.21 4.02
N LEU A 254 -0.85 21.11 4.78
CA LEU A 254 -2.31 21.28 4.78
C LEU A 254 -2.86 21.79 3.43
N ASN A 255 -2.11 22.66 2.74
CA ASN A 255 -2.51 23.13 1.41
C ASN A 255 -2.49 21.99 0.36
N LEU A 256 -1.63 20.98 0.57
CA LEU A 256 -1.53 19.81 -0.30
C LEU A 256 -2.51 18.70 0.09
N ASP A 257 -2.75 18.54 1.39
CA ASP A 257 -3.68 17.58 1.95
C ASP A 257 -4.40 18.20 3.17
N ASN A 258 -5.62 18.66 2.96
CA ASN A 258 -6.43 19.30 3.98
C ASN A 258 -6.99 18.33 5.03
N SER A 259 -6.83 17.03 4.85
CA SER A 259 -7.23 16.00 5.82
C SER A 259 -6.22 15.79 6.96
N LEU A 260 -5.04 16.43 6.90
CA LEU A 260 -3.99 16.33 7.92
C LEU A 260 -4.36 17.11 9.20
N SER A 261 -5.31 16.59 9.98
CA SER A 261 -5.77 17.21 11.24
C SER A 261 -4.63 17.47 12.22
N GLU A 262 -3.64 16.56 12.30
CA GLU A 262 -2.48 16.69 13.18
C GLU A 262 -1.62 17.92 12.85
N ALA A 263 -1.55 18.31 11.59
CA ALA A 263 -0.84 19.52 11.19
C ALA A 263 -1.56 20.79 11.67
N SER A 264 -2.90 20.83 11.57
CA SER A 264 -3.74 21.91 12.09
C SER A 264 -3.63 22.04 13.59
N GLU A 265 -3.69 20.93 14.32
CA GLU A 265 -3.50 20.88 15.75
C GLU A 265 -2.11 21.36 16.18
N ALA A 266 -1.06 20.96 15.42
CA ALA A 266 0.30 21.38 15.71
C ALA A 266 0.46 22.90 15.55
N ILE A 267 -0.09 23.50 14.51
CA ILE A 267 -0.09 24.97 14.31
C ILE A 267 -0.78 25.67 15.49
N SER A 268 -1.94 25.18 15.89
CA SER A 268 -2.72 25.73 17.02
C SER A 268 -1.93 25.68 18.32
N ARG A 269 -1.32 24.53 18.62
CA ARG A 269 -0.48 24.30 19.80
C ARG A 269 0.74 25.23 19.82
N ILE A 270 1.46 25.36 18.69
CA ILE A 270 2.64 26.21 18.59
C ILE A 270 2.26 27.68 18.80
N ASN A 271 1.15 28.15 18.22
CA ASN A 271 0.66 29.52 18.40
C ASN A 271 0.24 29.81 19.85
N ALA A 272 -0.33 28.84 20.56
CA ALA A 272 -0.70 29.00 21.97
C ALA A 272 0.54 29.15 22.89
N THR A 273 1.65 28.50 22.56
CA THR A 273 2.90 28.57 23.35
C THR A 273 3.73 29.83 23.08
N LYS A 274 3.41 30.62 22.05
CA LYS A 274 4.07 31.91 21.75
C LYS A 274 3.47 33.10 22.48
N LYS A 275 2.30 32.92 23.08
CA LYS A 275 1.62 33.93 23.91
C LYS A 275 2.11 33.84 25.36
#